data_e706c152eb5fa10d3876112555951f35
#
_entry.id   e706c152eb5fa10d3876112555951f35
#
_cell.length_a   1.000
_cell.length_b   1.000
_cell.length_c   1.000
_cell.angle_alpha   90.00
_cell.angle_beta   90.00
_cell.angle_gamma   90.00
#
_symmetry.space_group_name_H-M   'P 1'
#
loop_
_entity.id
_entity.type
_entity.pdbx_description
1 polymer ?
#
loop_
_entity_poly.entity_id
_entity_poly.type
_entity_poly.pdbx_seq_one_letter_code
_entity_poly.pdbx_strand_id
1 'polypeptide(L)'
;MGKKETIGIILITLVLFVWMYFNTPKHPPQPPHPKSATEHSIDSTAAPSASKGGVTEPKLMGREEAASSVDTSALRIYGKVFAPLASGTEKTITIKTSLYKAVLTTEGGMIKDWTLTKYTTWRGQPVELVNYKHKGDYSLLFQSMDGKLIDTKNLFFTTSVPGGSVIDLKNGQTYTLSFALNVDPKDSSYIAREFTFKGGRYDFDSRVVMRNMQGYIANYEYQVTWEHGLNYTEENSVDESSSSTAYAYSGGETISLEASKSGESVKQQVSGNTNWVAQTTKYFTAAIVPLGKPADGAYLHGIDKPLPNNGQEREYYTALEMRYEGQPTQIDSFMVYVGPMDYNILKSYHIGLEDIVGLGWKWVIRPIAEYVMLPAFEFIHSFIPNYGLVIVIFSIILKLLLNPLTVSSMKSMRKMQALQPMMEEIKEKYKEDQQKMNQAIMNLYKEYKINPMGGCLPMFLQLPILYALWAIFRSNIVLRQSDFIWWIKDLSIPDTILRLPFTIPIVGMNQVSGLALLMAITMFIQQKMSVKDPRQQFMIYFMPVMFWVLFNNFPAGLNLYYFVFNLLSIGQQYFLNKKPMEEMLVKATDKKKSQKPQRPSRPVMGNRSMRRS
;
A
#
# COMPACT_ATOMS: atom_id res chain seq x y z
N MET A 1 -6.36 0.56 -0.76
CA MET A 1 -6.98 -0.54 0.03
C MET A 1 -8.07 -1.18 -0.79
N GLY A 2 -7.99 -2.48 -1.06
CA GLY A 2 -9.03 -3.20 -1.79
C GLY A 2 -10.37 -3.15 -1.04
N LYS A 3 -11.49 -3.04 -1.75
CA LYS A 3 -12.84 -2.98 -1.13
C LYS A 3 -13.07 -4.09 -0.09
N LYS A 4 -12.55 -5.29 -0.31
CA LYS A 4 -12.69 -6.43 0.63
C LYS A 4 -11.93 -6.22 1.94
N GLU A 5 -10.78 -5.59 1.91
CA GLU A 5 -9.96 -5.29 3.10
C GLU A 5 -10.58 -4.14 3.91
N THR A 6 -11.08 -3.11 3.22
CA THR A 6 -11.85 -2.03 3.86
C THR A 6 -13.12 -2.58 4.53
N ILE A 7 -13.84 -3.50 3.86
CA ILE A 7 -15.01 -4.17 4.42
C ILE A 7 -14.62 -5.02 5.64
N GLY A 8 -13.50 -5.76 5.59
CA GLY A 8 -13.00 -6.54 6.72
C GLY A 8 -12.70 -5.67 7.94
N ILE A 9 -12.06 -4.52 7.72
CA ILE A 9 -11.75 -3.54 8.76
C ILE A 9 -13.03 -2.92 9.33
N ILE A 10 -13.96 -2.50 8.46
CA ILE A 10 -15.25 -1.96 8.87
C ILE A 10 -16.02 -3.02 9.67
N LEU A 11 -15.97 -4.28 9.27
CA LEU A 11 -16.67 -5.38 9.94
C LEU A 11 -16.07 -5.67 11.32
N ILE A 12 -14.73 -5.62 11.46
CA ILE A 12 -14.06 -5.71 12.77
C ILE A 12 -14.45 -4.52 13.65
N THR A 13 -14.39 -3.31 13.10
CA THR A 13 -14.76 -2.09 13.81
C THR A 13 -16.23 -2.13 14.22
N LEU A 14 -17.13 -2.57 13.32
CA LEU A 14 -18.56 -2.72 13.59
C LEU A 14 -18.83 -3.79 14.67
N VAL A 15 -18.15 -4.93 14.62
CA VAL A 15 -18.26 -5.97 15.66
C VAL A 15 -17.77 -5.44 17.00
N LEU A 16 -16.69 -4.66 17.04
CA LEU A 16 -16.20 -4.00 18.23
C LEU A 16 -17.17 -2.93 18.75
N PHE A 17 -17.77 -2.12 17.85
CA PHE A 17 -18.80 -1.13 18.22
C PHE A 17 -20.08 -1.80 18.72
N VAL A 18 -20.56 -2.85 18.05
CA VAL A 18 -21.73 -3.64 18.47
C VAL A 18 -21.48 -4.27 19.84
N TRP A 19 -20.32 -4.87 20.04
CA TRP A 19 -19.92 -5.43 21.34
C TRP A 19 -19.85 -4.35 22.43
N MET A 20 -19.27 -3.20 22.12
CA MET A 20 -19.18 -2.07 23.06
C MET A 20 -20.59 -1.51 23.36
N TYR A 21 -21.47 -1.41 22.34
CA TYR A 21 -22.86 -0.97 22.51
C TYR A 21 -23.67 -1.89 23.45
N PHE A 22 -23.52 -3.21 23.30
CA PHE A 22 -24.21 -4.18 24.16
C PHE A 22 -23.60 -4.29 25.59
N ASN A 23 -22.33 -3.94 25.75
CA ASN A 23 -21.62 -4.03 27.03
C ASN A 23 -21.42 -2.67 27.73
N THR A 24 -21.76 -1.53 27.10
CA THR A 24 -21.77 -0.21 27.75
C THR A 24 -23.09 0.02 28.49
N PRO A 25 -23.09 0.43 29.77
CA PRO A 25 -24.29 0.83 30.48
C PRO A 25 -24.93 2.05 29.82
N LYS A 26 -26.18 1.92 29.40
CA LYS A 26 -26.92 3.04 28.79
C LYS A 26 -27.16 4.13 29.84
N HIS A 27 -26.80 5.38 29.52
CA HIS A 27 -27.16 6.54 30.33
C HIS A 27 -28.67 6.82 30.17
N PRO A 28 -29.36 7.31 31.22
CA PRO A 28 -30.75 7.72 31.10
C PRO A 28 -30.90 8.88 30.13
N PRO A 29 -32.00 8.96 29.35
CA PRO A 29 -32.21 10.01 28.37
C PRO A 29 -32.31 11.39 29.01
N GLN A 30 -31.58 12.36 28.48
CA GLN A 30 -31.80 13.77 28.81
C GLN A 30 -33.09 14.26 28.12
N PRO A 31 -33.80 15.21 28.77
CA PRO A 31 -35.04 15.75 28.19
C PRO A 31 -34.81 16.50 26.88
N PRO A 32 -35.81 16.54 25.97
CA PRO A 32 -35.64 17.02 24.62
C PRO A 32 -35.54 18.55 24.55
N HIS A 33 -34.56 19.06 23.83
CA HIS A 33 -34.53 20.44 23.37
C HIS A 33 -35.31 20.59 22.05
N PRO A 34 -35.96 21.74 21.79
CA PRO A 34 -36.96 21.92 20.73
C PRO A 34 -36.32 21.97 19.34
N LYS A 35 -37.05 21.43 18.38
CA LYS A 35 -36.75 21.41 16.94
C LYS A 35 -36.88 22.82 16.34
N SER A 36 -35.93 23.19 15.50
CA SER A 36 -36.14 24.21 14.47
C SER A 36 -36.14 23.52 13.12
N ALA A 37 -37.22 23.72 12.40
CA ALA A 37 -37.47 23.24 11.06
C ALA A 37 -36.93 24.22 10.02
N THR A 38 -36.47 23.74 8.88
CA THR A 38 -36.95 24.17 7.56
C THR A 38 -36.34 23.27 6.47
N GLU A 39 -37.26 22.65 5.78
CA GLU A 39 -37.06 21.91 4.51
C GLU A 39 -36.83 22.90 3.36
N HIS A 40 -36.08 22.47 2.34
CA HIS A 40 -36.47 22.73 0.94
C HIS A 40 -35.92 21.59 0.04
N SER A 41 -36.86 20.82 -0.43
CA SER A 41 -36.72 19.92 -1.58
C SER A 41 -36.83 20.71 -2.88
N ILE A 42 -36.02 20.36 -3.88
CA ILE A 42 -36.35 20.61 -5.29
C ILE A 42 -36.11 19.34 -6.09
N ASP A 43 -37.21 18.87 -6.59
CA ASP A 43 -37.39 17.81 -7.57
C ASP A 43 -37.22 18.39 -8.98
N SER A 44 -36.58 17.69 -9.90
CA SER A 44 -37.01 17.72 -11.31
C SER A 44 -36.33 16.65 -12.16
N THR A 45 -37.17 15.82 -12.63
CA THR A 45 -37.15 14.88 -13.77
C THR A 45 -36.69 15.51 -15.09
N ALA A 46 -36.00 14.76 -15.94
CA ALA A 46 -36.42 14.30 -17.27
C ALA A 46 -35.20 13.86 -18.13
N ALA A 47 -35.26 12.65 -18.59
CA ALA A 47 -34.53 12.17 -19.78
C ALA A 47 -35.28 12.57 -21.06
N PRO A 48 -34.63 12.55 -22.22
CA PRO A 48 -35.20 11.78 -23.31
C PRO A 48 -34.24 10.87 -24.08
N SER A 49 -34.88 9.88 -24.68
CA SER A 49 -34.46 8.73 -25.41
C SER A 49 -33.78 8.94 -26.77
N ALA A 50 -32.94 7.97 -27.09
CA ALA A 50 -32.63 7.26 -28.32
C ALA A 50 -32.95 7.86 -29.71
N SER A 51 -31.93 7.72 -30.58
CA SER A 51 -32.14 7.49 -32.01
C SER A 51 -31.08 6.54 -32.57
N LYS A 52 -31.55 5.41 -33.11
CA LYS A 52 -30.79 4.46 -33.93
C LYS A 52 -30.63 5.01 -35.34
N GLY A 53 -29.45 4.87 -35.90
CA GLY A 53 -29.21 5.03 -37.34
C GLY A 53 -28.09 4.12 -37.78
N GLY A 54 -28.47 3.04 -38.44
CA GLY A 54 -27.55 2.13 -39.09
C GLY A 54 -27.12 2.71 -40.47
N VAL A 55 -25.85 2.49 -40.85
CA VAL A 55 -25.39 2.66 -42.21
C VAL A 55 -24.48 1.50 -42.58
N THR A 56 -24.86 0.96 -43.69
CA THR A 56 -24.43 -0.12 -44.55
C THR A 56 -22.97 -0.02 -45.01
N GLU A 57 -22.28 -1.16 -45.08
CA GLU A 57 -21.02 -1.36 -45.81
C GLU A 57 -21.18 -1.08 -47.31
N PRO A 58 -20.12 -0.69 -48.00
CA PRO A 58 -19.92 -1.04 -49.40
C PRO A 58 -18.68 -1.88 -49.67
N LYS A 59 -18.92 -2.81 -50.53
CA LYS A 59 -18.12 -3.89 -51.09
C LYS A 59 -16.97 -3.42 -51.98
N LEU A 60 -15.87 -4.16 -51.96
CA LEU A 60 -14.70 -4.14 -52.83
C LEU A 60 -15.01 -4.16 -54.33
N MET A 61 -14.16 -3.49 -55.10
CA MET A 61 -13.51 -4.05 -56.32
C MET A 61 -12.45 -3.11 -56.87
N GLY A 62 -11.30 -3.70 -57.35
CA GLY A 62 -10.47 -3.14 -58.41
C GLY A 62 -8.95 -3.12 -58.12
N ARG A 63 -8.26 -3.95 -58.82
CA ARG A 63 -6.84 -4.32 -58.84
C ARG A 63 -6.02 -3.40 -59.78
N GLU A 64 -4.69 -3.33 -59.50
CA GLU A 64 -3.54 -2.91 -60.33
C GLU A 64 -3.20 -1.41 -60.30
N GLU A 65 -1.98 -1.01 -59.91
CA GLU A 65 -0.67 -1.24 -60.50
C GLU A 65 0.46 -0.81 -59.55
N ALA A 66 1.61 -1.47 -59.64
CA ALA A 66 2.80 -1.21 -58.84
C ALA A 66 3.56 0.03 -59.37
N ALA A 67 3.55 1.08 -58.55
CA ALA A 67 4.55 2.14 -58.58
C ALA A 67 4.80 2.54 -57.15
N SER A 68 6.05 2.80 -56.72
CA SER A 68 6.51 3.12 -55.37
C SER A 68 5.49 3.90 -54.55
N SER A 69 4.59 3.21 -53.89
CA SER A 69 3.52 3.82 -53.09
C SER A 69 4.14 4.28 -51.76
N VAL A 70 4.38 5.57 -51.66
CA VAL A 70 4.36 6.22 -50.34
C VAL A 70 3.09 5.70 -49.66
N ASP A 71 3.25 5.00 -48.55
CA ASP A 71 2.13 4.39 -47.84
C ASP A 71 1.11 5.48 -47.52
N THR A 72 0.00 5.49 -48.27
CA THR A 72 -1.05 6.50 -48.12
C THR A 72 -1.67 6.48 -46.72
N SER A 73 -1.54 5.38 -46.01
CA SER A 73 -1.96 5.26 -44.63
C SER A 73 -1.04 6.05 -43.68
N ALA A 74 0.28 5.97 -43.86
CA ALA A 74 1.25 6.74 -43.10
C ALA A 74 1.10 8.25 -43.33
N LEU A 75 0.87 8.69 -44.59
CA LEU A 75 0.58 10.10 -44.88
C LEU A 75 -0.68 10.61 -44.17
N ARG A 76 -1.72 9.80 -44.09
CA ARG A 76 -2.95 10.17 -43.41
C ARG A 76 -2.77 10.29 -41.90
N ILE A 77 -1.96 9.43 -41.26
CA ILE A 77 -1.74 9.37 -39.82
C ILE A 77 -0.72 10.42 -39.39
N TYR A 78 0.44 10.48 -40.05
CA TYR A 78 1.60 11.26 -39.60
C TYR A 78 1.83 12.56 -40.38
N GLY A 79 1.05 12.83 -41.44
CA GLY A 79 1.25 13.98 -42.30
C GLY A 79 2.50 13.86 -43.20
N LYS A 80 2.73 14.89 -44.02
CA LYS A 80 3.80 14.84 -45.04
C LYS A 80 5.22 14.80 -44.46
N VAL A 81 5.40 15.42 -43.29
CA VAL A 81 6.71 15.57 -42.63
C VAL A 81 7.15 14.27 -41.96
N PHE A 82 6.26 13.69 -41.16
CA PHE A 82 6.61 12.54 -40.31
C PHE A 82 6.31 11.18 -40.94
N ALA A 83 5.49 11.11 -42.01
CA ALA A 83 5.18 9.85 -42.70
C ALA A 83 6.43 9.11 -43.22
N PRO A 84 7.44 9.77 -43.82
CA PRO A 84 8.68 9.10 -44.25
C PRO A 84 9.48 8.48 -43.10
N LEU A 85 9.31 9.01 -41.88
CA LEU A 85 10.01 8.55 -40.66
C LEU A 85 9.30 7.38 -39.96
N ALA A 86 8.09 7.02 -40.41
CA ALA A 86 7.31 5.89 -39.86
C ALA A 86 7.75 4.54 -40.47
N SER A 87 8.70 4.51 -41.38
CA SER A 87 9.26 3.28 -41.96
C SER A 87 10.78 3.25 -41.79
N GLY A 88 11.31 2.09 -41.38
CA GLY A 88 12.75 1.93 -41.19
C GLY A 88 13.10 0.51 -40.75
N THR A 89 14.39 0.28 -40.51
CA THR A 89 14.87 -0.99 -39.95
C THR A 89 15.17 -0.83 -38.49
N GLU A 90 14.52 -1.63 -37.68
CA GLU A 90 14.77 -1.65 -36.23
C GLU A 90 16.19 -2.14 -35.93
N LYS A 91 16.89 -1.40 -35.07
CA LYS A 91 18.14 -1.80 -34.43
C LYS A 91 17.98 -1.77 -32.93
N THR A 92 18.50 -2.78 -32.23
CA THR A 92 18.46 -2.84 -30.77
C THR A 92 19.86 -2.73 -30.19
N ILE A 93 19.96 -2.05 -29.07
CA ILE A 93 21.19 -1.90 -28.27
C ILE A 93 20.90 -2.38 -26.85
N THR A 94 21.77 -3.21 -26.30
CA THR A 94 21.59 -3.76 -24.96
C THR A 94 22.58 -3.12 -23.97
N ILE A 95 22.06 -2.58 -22.89
CA ILE A 95 22.83 -2.12 -21.74
C ILE A 95 22.68 -3.16 -20.61
N LYS A 96 23.80 -3.64 -20.09
CA LYS A 96 23.82 -4.56 -18.94
C LYS A 96 24.50 -3.91 -17.76
N THR A 97 23.90 -4.06 -16.59
CA THR A 97 24.45 -3.63 -15.30
C THR A 97 24.36 -4.76 -14.29
N SER A 98 24.87 -4.56 -13.09
CA SER A 98 24.68 -5.50 -11.96
C SER A 98 23.23 -5.57 -11.46
N LEU A 99 22.35 -4.62 -11.85
CA LEU A 99 20.98 -4.50 -11.36
C LEU A 99 19.92 -4.83 -12.39
N TYR A 100 20.19 -4.54 -13.68
CA TYR A 100 19.24 -4.73 -14.76
C TYR A 100 19.93 -4.95 -16.11
N LYS A 101 19.15 -5.47 -17.05
CA LYS A 101 19.43 -5.49 -18.49
C LYS A 101 18.34 -4.63 -19.18
N ALA A 102 18.73 -3.59 -19.88
CA ALA A 102 17.84 -2.77 -20.70
C ALA A 102 18.14 -2.98 -22.18
N VAL A 103 17.10 -3.15 -22.99
CA VAL A 103 17.19 -3.17 -24.45
C VAL A 103 16.52 -1.92 -24.97
N LEU A 104 17.27 -1.10 -25.71
CA LEU A 104 16.75 0.09 -26.39
C LEU A 104 16.60 -0.21 -27.88
N THR A 105 15.65 0.48 -28.51
CA THR A 105 15.33 0.30 -29.94
C THR A 105 15.36 1.61 -30.68
N THR A 106 15.75 1.56 -31.97
CA THR A 106 15.63 2.69 -32.91
C THR A 106 14.18 2.95 -33.30
N GLU A 107 13.26 1.96 -33.22
CA GLU A 107 11.82 2.19 -33.32
C GLU A 107 11.36 2.93 -32.07
N GLY A 108 10.97 4.18 -32.19
CA GLY A 108 10.60 5.07 -31.11
C GLY A 108 11.77 5.75 -30.37
N GLY A 109 13.02 5.30 -30.56
CA GLY A 109 14.15 5.75 -29.74
C GLY A 109 13.87 5.58 -28.26
N MET A 110 13.40 4.39 -27.83
CA MET A 110 12.82 4.14 -26.50
C MET A 110 13.32 2.83 -25.88
N ILE A 111 12.85 2.52 -24.67
CA ILE A 111 13.11 1.27 -23.96
C ILE A 111 12.20 0.17 -24.56
N LYS A 112 12.78 -0.90 -25.09
CA LYS A 112 12.06 -2.06 -25.62
C LYS A 112 11.85 -3.15 -24.58
N ASP A 113 12.84 -3.34 -23.69
CA ASP A 113 12.85 -4.36 -22.65
C ASP A 113 13.60 -3.85 -21.41
N TRP A 114 13.08 -4.17 -20.24
CA TRP A 114 13.74 -3.86 -18.97
C TRP A 114 13.60 -5.03 -18.00
N THR A 115 14.68 -5.77 -17.84
CA THR A 115 14.75 -6.98 -17.02
C THR A 115 15.61 -6.74 -15.77
N LEU A 116 15.10 -7.03 -14.59
CA LEU A 116 15.83 -6.93 -13.33
C LEU A 116 16.64 -8.22 -13.06
N THR A 117 17.91 -8.09 -12.65
CA THR A 117 18.80 -9.23 -12.43
C THR A 117 18.67 -9.86 -11.04
N LYS A 118 18.25 -9.05 -10.04
CA LYS A 118 18.16 -9.49 -8.64
C LYS A 118 16.80 -10.03 -8.22
N TYR A 119 15.79 -9.91 -9.07
CA TYR A 119 14.42 -10.27 -8.73
C TYR A 119 13.89 -11.31 -9.71
N THR A 120 13.12 -12.24 -9.18
CA THR A 120 12.44 -13.27 -9.96
C THR A 120 10.92 -13.15 -9.82
N THR A 121 10.20 -13.59 -10.84
CA THR A 121 8.74 -13.75 -10.76
C THR A 121 8.40 -14.94 -9.87
N TRP A 122 7.14 -15.15 -9.56
CA TRP A 122 6.66 -16.32 -8.84
C TRP A 122 7.00 -17.66 -9.54
N ARG A 123 7.30 -17.64 -10.85
CA ARG A 123 7.75 -18.81 -11.64
C ARG A 123 9.27 -19.00 -11.63
N GLY A 124 10.01 -18.17 -10.91
CA GLY A 124 11.47 -18.20 -10.89
C GLY A 124 12.16 -17.63 -12.12
N GLN A 125 11.40 -16.97 -13.04
CA GLN A 125 11.97 -16.26 -14.18
C GLN A 125 12.42 -14.86 -13.75
N PRO A 126 13.43 -14.26 -14.38
CA PRO A 126 13.79 -12.86 -14.14
C PRO A 126 12.57 -11.92 -14.30
N VAL A 127 12.51 -10.88 -13.48
CA VAL A 127 11.43 -9.88 -13.56
C VAL A 127 11.64 -8.99 -14.78
N GLU A 128 10.76 -9.08 -15.76
CA GLU A 128 10.66 -8.17 -16.90
C GLU A 128 9.60 -7.12 -16.61
N LEU A 129 10.01 -5.88 -16.36
CA LEU A 129 9.07 -4.77 -16.09
C LEU A 129 8.48 -4.18 -17.36
N VAL A 130 9.29 -4.14 -18.43
CA VAL A 130 8.90 -3.72 -19.78
C VAL A 130 9.27 -4.83 -20.75
N ASN A 131 8.41 -5.16 -21.70
CA ASN A 131 8.70 -6.18 -22.71
C ASN A 131 8.15 -5.81 -24.09
N TYR A 132 8.54 -6.61 -25.08
CA TYR A 132 8.19 -6.41 -26.49
C TYR A 132 6.69 -6.50 -26.82
N LYS A 133 5.83 -7.02 -25.94
CA LYS A 133 4.39 -7.16 -26.18
C LYS A 133 3.71 -5.82 -26.45
N HIS A 134 4.24 -4.76 -25.84
CA HIS A 134 3.74 -3.39 -25.98
C HIS A 134 4.66 -2.53 -26.88
N LYS A 135 5.59 -3.14 -27.62
CA LYS A 135 6.63 -2.48 -28.44
C LYS A 135 7.64 -1.64 -27.66
N GLY A 136 7.57 -1.62 -26.35
CA GLY A 136 8.40 -0.82 -25.47
C GLY A 136 7.66 0.36 -24.86
N ASP A 137 8.39 1.22 -24.16
CA ASP A 137 7.82 2.36 -23.43
C ASP A 137 8.79 3.55 -23.34
N TYR A 138 8.29 4.67 -22.83
CA TYR A 138 9.01 5.94 -22.69
C TYR A 138 9.17 6.66 -24.01
N SER A 139 8.08 7.25 -24.54
CA SER A 139 8.02 7.97 -25.84
C SER A 139 7.71 9.46 -25.66
N LEU A 140 7.63 10.18 -26.79
CA LEU A 140 7.18 11.57 -26.86
C LEU A 140 5.91 11.65 -27.70
N LEU A 141 4.97 12.47 -27.24
CA LEU A 141 3.71 12.74 -27.94
C LEU A 141 3.55 14.25 -28.13
N PHE A 142 3.27 14.70 -29.35
CA PHE A 142 3.00 16.11 -29.65
C PHE A 142 2.09 16.25 -30.87
N GLN A 143 1.48 17.42 -31.00
CA GLN A 143 0.71 17.76 -32.20
C GLN A 143 1.61 18.44 -33.24
N SER A 144 1.53 18.00 -34.48
CA SER A 144 2.23 18.66 -35.60
C SER A 144 1.45 19.87 -36.13
N MET A 145 2.11 20.76 -36.86
CA MET A 145 1.49 21.98 -37.42
C MET A 145 0.34 21.69 -38.40
N ASP A 146 0.32 20.51 -39.03
CA ASP A 146 -0.80 20.05 -39.89
C ASP A 146 -1.89 19.29 -39.07
N GLY A 147 -1.88 19.40 -37.75
CA GLY A 147 -2.92 18.89 -36.84
C GLY A 147 -2.87 17.39 -36.60
N LYS A 148 -1.78 16.71 -36.92
CA LYS A 148 -1.61 15.28 -36.62
C LYS A 148 -1.05 15.09 -35.23
N LEU A 149 -1.52 14.05 -34.55
CA LEU A 149 -0.96 13.61 -33.29
C LEU A 149 0.22 12.68 -33.57
N ILE A 150 1.41 13.14 -33.28
CA ILE A 150 2.67 12.42 -33.54
C ILE A 150 3.12 11.74 -32.24
N ASP A 151 3.07 10.42 -32.27
CA ASP A 151 3.65 9.57 -31.25
C ASP A 151 4.96 9.00 -31.78
N THR A 152 6.06 9.39 -31.12
CA THR A 152 7.40 9.02 -31.58
C THR A 152 7.67 7.52 -31.52
N LYS A 153 6.91 6.73 -30.75
CA LYS A 153 7.08 5.27 -30.66
C LYS A 153 6.94 4.56 -32.01
N ASN A 154 6.24 5.18 -32.94
CA ASN A 154 6.01 4.63 -34.28
C ASN A 154 6.97 5.21 -35.34
N LEU A 155 7.97 5.99 -34.94
CA LEU A 155 8.94 6.63 -35.84
C LEU A 155 10.33 6.00 -35.65
N PHE A 156 11.11 5.94 -36.73
CA PHE A 156 12.43 5.33 -36.72
C PHE A 156 13.52 6.37 -36.50
N PHE A 157 14.22 6.25 -35.40
CA PHE A 157 15.40 7.04 -35.05
C PHE A 157 16.66 6.41 -35.62
N THR A 158 17.69 7.21 -35.78
CA THR A 158 19.04 6.78 -36.14
C THR A 158 19.96 6.82 -34.92
N THR A 159 20.97 5.96 -34.89
CA THR A 159 22.02 5.97 -33.87
C THR A 159 23.35 5.60 -34.48
N SER A 160 24.44 6.12 -33.93
CA SER A 160 25.81 5.79 -34.32
C SER A 160 26.26 4.41 -33.83
N VAL A 161 25.57 3.85 -32.87
CA VAL A 161 25.91 2.54 -32.28
C VAL A 161 25.41 1.43 -33.17
N PRO A 162 26.24 0.44 -33.56
CA PRO A 162 25.81 -0.70 -34.37
C PRO A 162 24.67 -1.49 -33.70
N GLY A 163 23.71 -1.94 -34.51
CA GLY A 163 22.64 -2.82 -34.05
C GLY A 163 23.20 -4.13 -33.48
N GLY A 164 22.57 -4.63 -32.40
CA GLY A 164 23.02 -5.82 -31.68
C GLY A 164 24.16 -5.59 -30.67
N SER A 165 24.64 -4.36 -30.52
CA SER A 165 25.69 -4.03 -29.56
C SER A 165 25.24 -4.32 -28.13
N VAL A 166 26.15 -4.85 -27.31
CA VAL A 166 25.97 -5.09 -25.87
C VAL A 166 27.04 -4.31 -25.12
N ILE A 167 26.59 -3.46 -24.18
CA ILE A 167 27.43 -2.58 -23.40
C ILE A 167 27.27 -2.98 -21.93
N ASP A 168 28.36 -3.50 -21.33
CA ASP A 168 28.41 -3.93 -19.93
C ASP A 168 28.96 -2.78 -19.05
N LEU A 169 28.16 -2.33 -18.10
CA LEU A 169 28.50 -1.24 -17.17
C LEU A 169 28.78 -1.79 -15.77
N LYS A 170 29.99 -1.60 -15.29
CA LYS A 170 30.35 -1.85 -13.89
C LYS A 170 29.81 -0.73 -12.99
N ASN A 171 29.70 -1.02 -11.69
CA ASN A 171 29.28 -0.03 -10.71
C ASN A 171 30.17 1.25 -10.81
N GLY A 172 29.53 2.41 -10.84
CA GLY A 172 30.18 3.71 -10.97
C GLY A 172 30.54 4.11 -12.41
N GLN A 173 30.41 3.24 -13.41
CA GLN A 173 30.58 3.60 -14.82
C GLN A 173 29.29 4.21 -15.38
N THR A 174 29.46 5.10 -16.35
CA THR A 174 28.35 5.71 -17.10
C THR A 174 28.52 5.48 -18.58
N TYR A 175 27.41 5.40 -19.32
CA TYR A 175 27.42 5.34 -20.79
C TYR A 175 26.24 6.12 -21.34
N THR A 176 26.48 6.97 -22.35
CA THR A 176 25.44 7.75 -23.01
C THR A 176 25.17 7.16 -24.39
N LEU A 177 23.90 6.81 -24.64
CA LEU A 177 23.39 6.36 -25.92
C LEU A 177 22.48 7.44 -26.51
N SER A 178 22.70 7.82 -27.79
CA SER A 178 21.92 8.84 -28.47
C SER A 178 21.16 8.25 -29.67
N PHE A 179 19.91 8.68 -29.79
CA PHE A 179 19.03 8.43 -30.91
C PHE A 179 18.58 9.76 -31.52
N ALA A 180 18.63 9.91 -32.85
CA ALA A 180 18.21 11.13 -33.53
C ALA A 180 17.11 10.85 -34.56
N LEU A 181 16.01 11.60 -34.49
CA LEU A 181 14.95 11.66 -35.48
C LEU A 181 15.16 12.90 -36.33
N ASN A 182 15.71 12.73 -37.53
CA ASN A 182 15.98 13.83 -38.45
C ASN A 182 14.69 14.20 -39.19
N VAL A 183 14.06 15.30 -38.82
CA VAL A 183 12.76 15.76 -39.34
C VAL A 183 12.95 16.45 -40.70
N ASP A 184 13.86 17.41 -40.78
CA ASP A 184 14.29 18.01 -42.02
C ASP A 184 15.82 18.23 -42.05
N PRO A 185 16.54 17.42 -42.83
CA PRO A 185 18.00 17.57 -42.94
C PRO A 185 18.45 18.91 -43.53
N LYS A 186 17.61 19.58 -44.33
CA LYS A 186 17.97 20.87 -44.97
C LYS A 186 18.08 21.99 -43.93
N ASP A 187 17.16 22.01 -42.98
CA ASP A 187 17.13 23.01 -41.92
C ASP A 187 17.85 22.52 -40.65
N SER A 188 18.46 21.34 -40.68
CA SER A 188 19.01 20.66 -39.52
C SER A 188 17.99 20.53 -38.36
N SER A 189 16.72 20.28 -38.72
CA SER A 189 15.63 20.08 -37.78
C SER A 189 15.61 18.64 -37.30
N TYR A 190 15.73 18.44 -35.97
CA TYR A 190 15.74 17.08 -35.41
C TYR A 190 15.23 17.06 -33.95
N ILE A 191 14.81 15.87 -33.52
CA ILE A 191 14.61 15.51 -32.13
C ILE A 191 15.66 14.46 -31.77
N ALA A 192 16.52 14.74 -30.79
CA ALA A 192 17.43 13.74 -30.26
C ALA A 192 17.01 13.32 -28.84
N ARG A 193 17.18 12.04 -28.55
CA ARG A 193 16.97 11.42 -27.23
C ARG A 193 18.31 10.84 -26.79
N GLU A 194 18.81 11.34 -25.66
CA GLU A 194 20.05 10.88 -25.08
C GLU A 194 19.74 10.17 -23.77
N PHE A 195 20.24 8.96 -23.58
CA PHE A 195 20.07 8.14 -22.39
C PHE A 195 21.43 7.91 -21.75
N THR A 196 21.61 8.40 -20.53
CA THR A 196 22.85 8.20 -19.76
C THR A 196 22.60 7.18 -18.66
N PHE A 197 23.03 5.96 -18.89
CA PHE A 197 22.93 4.84 -17.94
C PHE A 197 24.08 4.90 -16.93
N LYS A 198 23.78 4.47 -15.69
CA LYS A 198 24.69 4.48 -14.54
C LYS A 198 24.78 3.06 -13.93
N GLY A 199 25.96 2.47 -13.95
CA GLY A 199 26.17 1.17 -13.33
C GLY A 199 25.96 1.21 -11.80
N GLY A 200 25.14 0.26 -11.29
CA GLY A 200 24.82 0.18 -9.85
C GLY A 200 23.65 1.03 -9.39
N ARG A 201 22.88 1.66 -10.30
CA ARG A 201 21.68 2.44 -10.00
C ARG A 201 20.50 1.97 -10.85
N TYR A 202 19.27 2.10 -10.36
CA TYR A 202 18.04 1.80 -11.11
C TYR A 202 17.53 2.98 -11.95
N ASP A 203 18.08 4.17 -11.77
CA ASP A 203 17.77 5.36 -12.56
C ASP A 203 18.80 5.57 -13.69
N PHE A 204 18.33 6.23 -14.72
CA PHE A 204 19.15 6.79 -15.79
C PHE A 204 18.71 8.23 -16.08
N ASP A 205 19.64 9.05 -16.61
CA ASP A 205 19.26 10.38 -17.08
C ASP A 205 18.84 10.31 -18.54
N SER A 206 17.79 11.04 -18.89
CA SER A 206 17.31 11.20 -20.26
C SER A 206 17.28 12.67 -20.64
N ARG A 207 17.78 13.00 -21.81
CA ARG A 207 17.68 14.34 -22.37
C ARG A 207 16.91 14.30 -23.68
N VAL A 208 15.99 15.23 -23.85
CA VAL A 208 15.26 15.49 -25.08
C VAL A 208 15.81 16.78 -25.66
N VAL A 209 16.45 16.68 -26.82
CA VAL A 209 17.02 17.83 -27.54
C VAL A 209 16.18 18.08 -28.79
N MET A 210 15.55 19.23 -28.87
CA MET A 210 14.76 19.68 -30.02
C MET A 210 15.49 20.83 -30.70
N ARG A 211 15.85 20.65 -31.94
CA ARG A 211 16.54 21.69 -32.74
C ARG A 211 15.71 22.08 -33.96
N ASN A 212 15.52 23.37 -34.14
CA ASN A 212 14.76 23.99 -35.21
C ASN A 212 13.36 23.38 -35.42
N MET A 213 12.67 23.03 -34.32
CA MET A 213 11.37 22.37 -34.35
C MET A 213 10.16 23.33 -34.33
N GLN A 214 10.38 24.66 -34.40
CA GLN A 214 9.32 25.67 -34.28
C GLN A 214 8.27 25.61 -35.43
N GLY A 215 8.64 25.09 -36.60
CA GLY A 215 7.73 24.87 -37.73
C GLY A 215 7.02 23.52 -37.74
N TYR A 216 7.26 22.68 -36.74
CA TYR A 216 6.82 21.29 -36.74
C TYR A 216 5.95 20.91 -35.55
N ILE A 217 6.11 21.56 -34.39
CA ILE A 217 5.36 21.32 -33.18
C ILE A 217 4.32 22.43 -32.99
N ALA A 218 3.04 22.03 -32.98
CA ALA A 218 1.94 22.93 -32.71
C ALA A 218 1.72 23.13 -31.19
N ASN A 219 0.94 24.14 -30.83
CA ASN A 219 0.49 24.44 -29.47
C ASN A 219 1.59 24.73 -28.46
N TYR A 220 2.85 24.73 -28.85
CA TYR A 220 3.99 24.94 -27.96
C TYR A 220 3.99 23.98 -26.76
N GLU A 221 3.62 22.69 -26.98
CA GLU A 221 3.48 21.66 -25.96
C GLU A 221 3.87 20.30 -26.53
N TYR A 222 4.47 19.47 -25.66
CA TYR A 222 4.70 18.06 -25.91
C TYR A 222 4.58 17.26 -24.61
N GLN A 223 4.33 15.96 -24.72
CA GLN A 223 4.25 15.07 -23.58
C GLN A 223 5.42 14.09 -23.59
N VAL A 224 5.93 13.79 -22.39
CA VAL A 224 6.85 12.68 -22.13
C VAL A 224 6.04 11.58 -21.49
N THR A 225 5.90 10.45 -22.18
CA THR A 225 4.91 9.43 -21.87
C THR A 225 5.53 8.15 -21.37
N TRP A 226 4.81 7.47 -20.48
CA TRP A 226 4.92 6.05 -20.21
C TRP A 226 3.54 5.44 -20.44
N GLU A 227 3.40 4.66 -21.53
CA GLU A 227 2.08 4.39 -22.10
C GLU A 227 1.41 3.13 -21.57
N HIS A 228 2.21 2.15 -21.15
CA HIS A 228 1.71 0.88 -20.70
C HIS A 228 2.04 0.66 -19.22
N GLY A 229 1.24 -0.15 -18.55
CA GLY A 229 1.54 -0.61 -17.22
C GLY A 229 2.80 -1.48 -17.17
N LEU A 230 3.45 -1.55 -16.02
CA LEU A 230 4.52 -2.52 -15.80
C LEU A 230 3.94 -3.94 -15.78
N ASN A 231 4.70 -4.91 -16.29
CA ASN A 231 4.30 -6.32 -16.26
C ASN A 231 4.10 -6.82 -14.83
N TYR A 232 3.07 -7.62 -14.62
CA TYR A 232 2.80 -8.26 -13.34
C TYR A 232 3.80 -9.39 -13.06
N THR A 233 4.22 -9.50 -11.82
CA THR A 233 5.30 -10.38 -11.36
C THR A 233 4.85 -11.43 -10.37
N GLU A 234 3.65 -11.27 -9.78
CA GLU A 234 3.11 -12.13 -8.75
C GLU A 234 2.09 -13.14 -9.28
N GLU A 235 1.89 -14.28 -8.57
CA GLU A 235 0.91 -15.30 -8.94
C GLU A 235 -0.53 -14.76 -8.86
N ASN A 236 -0.80 -13.94 -7.86
CA ASN A 236 -2.14 -13.39 -7.62
C ASN A 236 -2.29 -12.03 -8.30
N SER A 237 -2.75 -12.03 -9.57
CA SER A 237 -2.98 -10.82 -10.34
C SER A 237 -4.02 -9.87 -9.72
N VAL A 238 -5.00 -10.37 -8.96
CA VAL A 238 -6.00 -9.55 -8.26
C VAL A 238 -5.36 -8.76 -7.11
N ASP A 239 -4.45 -9.38 -6.37
CA ASP A 239 -3.73 -8.72 -5.29
C ASP A 239 -2.73 -7.69 -5.85
N GLU A 240 -1.99 -8.05 -6.90
CA GLU A 240 -1.06 -7.15 -7.58
C GLU A 240 -1.79 -5.96 -8.22
N SER A 241 -2.90 -6.21 -8.92
CA SER A 241 -3.79 -5.20 -9.49
C SER A 241 -4.31 -4.22 -8.42
N SER A 242 -4.72 -4.73 -7.25
CA SER A 242 -5.20 -3.90 -6.15
C SER A 242 -4.15 -2.94 -5.56
N SER A 243 -2.88 -3.19 -5.85
CA SER A 243 -1.72 -2.39 -5.43
C SER A 243 -1.16 -1.51 -6.57
N SER A 244 -1.63 -1.74 -7.82
CA SER A 244 -1.19 -0.98 -8.98
C SER A 244 -1.93 0.35 -9.07
N THR A 245 -1.19 1.45 -9.28
CA THR A 245 -1.71 2.81 -9.25
C THR A 245 -0.84 3.74 -10.10
N ALA A 246 -1.45 4.74 -10.74
CA ALA A 246 -0.74 5.85 -11.36
C ALA A 246 -0.69 7.05 -10.41
N TYR A 247 0.44 7.75 -10.41
CA TYR A 247 0.70 8.88 -9.52
C TYR A 247 1.22 10.10 -10.27
N ALA A 248 0.90 11.28 -9.75
CA ALA A 248 1.56 12.54 -10.06
C ALA A 248 1.88 13.28 -8.75
N TYR A 249 3.02 13.95 -8.68
CA TYR A 249 3.38 14.83 -7.56
C TYR A 249 3.32 16.28 -8.03
N SER A 250 2.31 16.99 -7.57
CA SER A 250 2.03 18.35 -8.01
C SER A 250 1.60 19.21 -6.82
N GLY A 251 2.09 20.45 -6.76
CA GLY A 251 1.73 21.36 -5.67
C GLY A 251 2.13 20.89 -4.28
N GLY A 252 3.12 20.00 -4.15
CA GLY A 252 3.57 19.45 -2.87
C GLY A 252 2.75 18.24 -2.37
N GLU A 253 1.81 17.73 -3.17
CA GLU A 253 0.97 16.60 -2.82
C GLU A 253 1.05 15.47 -3.85
N THR A 254 0.92 14.23 -3.37
CA THR A 254 0.83 13.04 -4.20
C THR A 254 -0.62 12.81 -4.61
N ILE A 255 -0.91 12.90 -5.89
CA ILE A 255 -2.20 12.62 -6.51
C ILE A 255 -2.16 11.20 -7.04
N SER A 256 -3.16 10.39 -6.74
CA SER A 256 -3.24 8.99 -7.17
C SER A 256 -4.48 8.72 -8.01
N LEU A 257 -4.32 7.95 -9.08
CA LEU A 257 -5.40 7.47 -9.93
C LEU A 257 -5.48 5.94 -9.85
N GLU A 258 -6.60 5.41 -9.37
CA GLU A 258 -6.87 3.98 -9.30
C GLU A 258 -8.02 3.60 -10.25
N ALA A 259 -7.76 2.67 -11.17
CA ALA A 259 -8.78 2.03 -12.00
C ALA A 259 -9.47 0.92 -11.19
N SER A 260 -10.53 1.25 -10.43
CA SER A 260 -11.09 0.35 -9.43
C SER A 260 -12.26 -0.51 -9.89
N LYS A 261 -12.82 -0.25 -11.08
CA LYS A 261 -13.96 -0.99 -11.62
C LYS A 261 -13.59 -1.65 -12.93
N SER A 262 -13.82 -2.96 -13.01
CA SER A 262 -13.51 -3.75 -14.20
C SER A 262 -14.18 -3.20 -15.45
N GLY A 263 -13.39 -3.03 -16.51
CA GLY A 263 -13.82 -2.48 -17.79
C GLY A 263 -14.03 -0.95 -17.81
N GLU A 264 -13.87 -0.25 -16.70
CA GLU A 264 -13.99 1.21 -16.63
C GLU A 264 -12.64 1.87 -16.92
N SER A 265 -12.67 2.88 -17.81
CA SER A 265 -11.53 3.76 -18.09
C SER A 265 -11.65 5.01 -17.24
N VAL A 266 -10.63 5.29 -16.44
CA VAL A 266 -10.55 6.51 -15.60
C VAL A 266 -9.43 7.40 -16.08
N LYS A 267 -9.67 8.72 -16.06
CA LYS A 267 -8.73 9.73 -16.54
C LYS A 267 -8.65 10.86 -15.52
N GLN A 268 -7.45 11.43 -15.37
CA GLN A 268 -7.25 12.60 -14.53
C GLN A 268 -6.22 13.53 -15.16
N GLN A 269 -6.62 14.77 -15.37
CA GLN A 269 -5.75 15.86 -15.75
C GLN A 269 -5.26 16.56 -14.48
N VAL A 270 -3.94 16.75 -14.36
CA VAL A 270 -3.29 17.48 -13.27
C VAL A 270 -2.67 18.72 -13.89
N SER A 271 -3.12 19.90 -13.48
CA SER A 271 -2.61 21.18 -13.97
C SER A 271 -1.69 21.83 -12.93
N GLY A 272 -0.63 22.48 -13.39
CA GLY A 272 0.33 23.20 -12.57
C GLY A 272 1.64 22.44 -12.37
N ASN A 273 2.56 23.05 -11.63
CA ASN A 273 3.92 22.54 -11.44
C ASN A 273 3.94 21.09 -10.96
N THR A 274 4.27 20.19 -11.86
CA THR A 274 4.36 18.75 -11.60
C THR A 274 5.81 18.32 -11.56
N ASN A 275 6.22 17.73 -10.44
CA ASN A 275 7.60 17.35 -10.18
C ASN A 275 7.95 15.93 -10.63
N TRP A 276 6.98 15.03 -10.70
CA TRP A 276 7.14 13.70 -11.27
C TRP A 276 5.78 13.03 -11.52
N VAL A 277 5.80 12.04 -12.43
CA VAL A 277 4.75 11.03 -12.58
C VAL A 277 5.34 9.66 -12.36
N ALA A 278 4.53 8.74 -11.85
CA ALA A 278 4.95 7.36 -11.64
C ALA A 278 3.78 6.41 -11.82
N GLN A 279 4.07 5.17 -12.18
CA GLN A 279 3.12 4.07 -12.11
C GLN A 279 3.75 2.88 -11.41
N THR A 280 2.92 2.14 -10.69
CA THR A 280 3.37 1.07 -9.81
C THR A 280 2.64 -0.24 -10.10
N THR A 281 3.33 -1.35 -9.84
CA THR A 281 2.73 -2.63 -9.50
C THR A 281 2.79 -2.82 -7.98
N LYS A 282 2.71 -4.03 -7.49
CA LYS A 282 2.81 -4.29 -6.04
C LYS A 282 4.19 -3.96 -5.46
N TYR A 283 5.25 -4.24 -6.22
CA TYR A 283 6.64 -4.15 -5.73
C TYR A 283 7.57 -3.33 -6.63
N PHE A 284 7.11 -2.91 -7.79
CA PHE A 284 7.96 -2.22 -8.77
C PHE A 284 7.30 -0.93 -9.25
N THR A 285 8.13 0.01 -9.70
CA THR A 285 7.67 1.30 -10.22
C THR A 285 8.50 1.75 -11.40
N ALA A 286 7.85 2.51 -12.30
CA ALA A 286 8.48 3.39 -13.26
C ALA A 286 8.08 4.83 -12.95
N ALA A 287 9.06 5.74 -12.90
CA ALA A 287 8.84 7.16 -12.62
C ALA A 287 9.63 8.04 -13.58
N ILE A 288 9.03 9.15 -14.00
CA ILE A 288 9.64 10.19 -14.83
C ILE A 288 9.68 11.48 -14.02
N VAL A 289 10.87 12.03 -13.83
CA VAL A 289 11.15 13.20 -13.00
C VAL A 289 11.82 14.26 -13.87
N PRO A 290 11.18 15.39 -14.17
CA PRO A 290 11.81 16.48 -14.88
C PRO A 290 12.91 17.13 -14.02
N LEU A 291 14.04 17.45 -14.62
CA LEU A 291 15.18 18.07 -13.95
C LEU A 291 15.30 19.55 -14.35
N GLY A 292 15.59 20.39 -13.38
CA GLY A 292 15.78 21.83 -13.59
C GLY A 292 14.50 22.65 -13.54
N LYS A 293 13.46 22.28 -14.29
CA LYS A 293 12.12 22.91 -14.25
C LYS A 293 11.02 21.85 -14.10
N PRO A 294 9.97 22.11 -13.31
CA PRO A 294 8.82 21.21 -13.25
C PRO A 294 8.07 21.17 -14.59
N ALA A 295 7.29 20.12 -14.83
CA ALA A 295 6.34 20.07 -15.92
C ALA A 295 5.15 21.03 -15.66
N ASP A 296 4.48 21.49 -16.73
CA ASP A 296 3.29 22.37 -16.63
C ASP A 296 2.05 21.60 -16.16
N GLY A 297 2.09 20.27 -16.23
CA GLY A 297 1.02 19.38 -15.81
C GLY A 297 1.36 17.91 -15.98
N ALA A 298 0.37 17.06 -15.70
CA ALA A 298 0.43 15.63 -15.99
C ALA A 298 -0.93 15.11 -16.42
N TYR A 299 -0.89 14.06 -17.24
CA TYR A 299 -2.08 13.30 -17.61
C TYR A 299 -1.95 11.86 -17.11
N LEU A 300 -2.95 11.39 -16.38
CA LEU A 300 -3.05 10.04 -15.86
C LEU A 300 -4.27 9.37 -16.48
N HIS A 301 -4.12 8.14 -16.95
CA HIS A 301 -5.20 7.32 -17.45
C HIS A 301 -5.02 5.89 -16.98
N GLY A 302 -6.09 5.23 -16.58
CA GLY A 302 -6.08 3.85 -16.12
C GLY A 302 -7.28 3.07 -16.63
N ILE A 303 -7.06 1.79 -16.90
CA ILE A 303 -8.09 0.84 -17.26
C ILE A 303 -7.91 -0.47 -16.50
N ASP A 304 -8.98 -1.01 -15.96
CA ASP A 304 -9.00 -2.33 -15.31
C ASP A 304 -9.50 -3.38 -16.31
N LYS A 305 -8.61 -4.29 -16.70
CA LYS A 305 -8.88 -5.36 -17.68
C LYS A 305 -9.12 -6.68 -16.94
N PRO A 306 -10.25 -7.36 -17.19
CA PRO A 306 -10.46 -8.70 -16.67
C PRO A 306 -9.51 -9.69 -17.37
N LEU A 307 -8.88 -10.56 -16.59
CA LEU A 307 -8.09 -11.68 -17.07
C LEU A 307 -8.86 -13.01 -16.90
N PRO A 308 -8.46 -14.09 -17.62
CA PRO A 308 -9.02 -15.42 -17.41
C PRO A 308 -8.94 -15.85 -15.94
N ASN A 309 -9.84 -16.76 -15.54
CA ASN A 309 -9.92 -17.32 -14.17
C ASN A 309 -10.16 -16.27 -13.07
N ASN A 310 -10.97 -15.26 -13.36
CA ASN A 310 -11.25 -14.13 -12.45
C ASN A 310 -10.00 -13.30 -12.08
N GLY A 311 -8.96 -13.34 -12.89
CA GLY A 311 -7.81 -12.47 -12.76
C GLY A 311 -8.14 -11.02 -13.12
N GLN A 312 -7.27 -10.10 -12.75
CA GLN A 312 -7.37 -8.67 -13.03
C GLN A 312 -6.00 -8.12 -13.43
N GLU A 313 -6.01 -7.15 -14.34
CA GLU A 313 -4.83 -6.36 -14.71
C GLU A 313 -5.22 -4.90 -14.86
N ARG A 314 -4.55 -4.02 -14.15
CA ARG A 314 -4.70 -2.57 -14.31
C ARG A 314 -3.55 -2.03 -15.14
N GLU A 315 -3.89 -1.47 -16.27
CA GLU A 315 -2.93 -0.82 -17.15
C GLU A 315 -3.05 0.69 -17.00
N TYR A 316 -1.92 1.35 -16.87
CA TYR A 316 -1.84 2.79 -16.68
C TYR A 316 -1.02 3.44 -17.80
N TYR A 317 -1.47 4.63 -18.19
CA TYR A 317 -0.74 5.58 -19.01
C TYR A 317 -0.46 6.81 -18.14
N THR A 318 0.80 7.25 -18.13
CA THR A 318 1.21 8.46 -17.42
C THR A 318 2.01 9.36 -18.35
N ALA A 319 1.76 10.66 -18.34
CA ALA A 319 2.47 11.64 -19.13
C ALA A 319 2.78 12.89 -18.32
N LEU A 320 3.98 13.45 -18.56
CA LEU A 320 4.32 14.82 -18.16
C LEU A 320 4.03 15.78 -19.32
N GLU A 321 3.35 16.88 -19.04
CA GLU A 321 3.07 17.94 -20.01
C GLU A 321 4.17 18.99 -19.96
N MET A 322 4.96 19.06 -21.02
CA MET A 322 6.13 19.91 -21.12
C MET A 322 5.89 21.04 -22.10
N ARG A 323 6.30 22.25 -21.72
CA ARG A 323 6.25 23.40 -22.60
C ARG A 323 7.35 23.33 -23.65
N TYR A 324 6.97 23.47 -24.91
CA TYR A 324 7.89 23.76 -26.00
C TYR A 324 8.01 25.26 -26.20
N GLU A 325 9.20 25.84 -25.95
CA GLU A 325 9.38 27.29 -25.92
C GLU A 325 9.61 27.91 -27.31
N GLY A 326 9.66 27.08 -28.37
CA GLY A 326 9.87 27.54 -29.75
C GLY A 326 11.28 28.10 -30.02
N GLN A 327 12.24 27.84 -29.16
CA GLN A 327 13.63 28.26 -29.34
C GLN A 327 14.33 27.43 -30.42
N PRO A 328 15.38 27.95 -31.08
CA PRO A 328 16.16 27.20 -32.05
C PRO A 328 16.75 25.90 -31.51
N THR A 329 17.06 25.87 -30.23
CA THR A 329 17.48 24.66 -29.51
C THR A 329 16.86 24.67 -28.11
N GLN A 330 16.07 23.65 -27.82
CA GLN A 330 15.53 23.37 -26.48
C GLN A 330 16.07 22.04 -25.98
N ILE A 331 16.46 22.01 -24.72
CA ILE A 331 16.96 20.82 -24.04
C ILE A 331 16.20 20.67 -22.74
N ASP A 332 15.44 19.59 -22.62
CA ASP A 332 14.76 19.19 -21.40
C ASP A 332 15.40 17.90 -20.86
N SER A 333 15.66 17.88 -19.57
CA SER A 333 16.34 16.77 -18.90
C SER A 333 15.40 16.08 -17.92
N PHE A 334 15.52 14.77 -17.82
CA PHE A 334 14.71 13.93 -16.95
C PHE A 334 15.58 12.90 -16.25
N MET A 335 15.22 12.55 -15.03
CA MET A 335 15.64 11.30 -14.40
C MET A 335 14.51 10.30 -14.58
N VAL A 336 14.82 9.11 -15.05
CA VAL A 336 13.86 8.02 -15.20
C VAL A 336 14.28 6.88 -14.30
N TYR A 337 13.40 6.50 -13.40
CA TYR A 337 13.60 5.37 -12.48
C TYR A 337 12.76 4.18 -12.94
N VAL A 338 13.35 3.00 -13.05
CA VAL A 338 12.64 1.75 -13.36
C VAL A 338 13.21 0.65 -12.47
N GLY A 339 12.46 0.27 -11.44
CA GLY A 339 13.02 -0.66 -10.47
C GLY A 339 12.11 -0.97 -9.28
N PRO A 340 12.69 -1.52 -8.20
CA PRO A 340 11.95 -1.92 -7.00
C PRO A 340 11.39 -0.72 -6.24
N MET A 341 10.20 -0.87 -5.66
CA MET A 341 9.67 0.07 -4.68
C MET A 341 10.33 -0.14 -3.31
N ASP A 342 11.64 0.05 -3.25
CA ASP A 342 12.39 0.06 -2.00
C ASP A 342 12.32 1.45 -1.37
N TYR A 343 11.78 1.52 -0.15
CA TYR A 343 11.57 2.77 0.56
C TYR A 343 12.87 3.60 0.70
N ASN A 344 13.99 2.96 1.04
CA ASN A 344 15.26 3.65 1.25
C ASN A 344 15.87 4.14 -0.06
N ILE A 345 15.77 3.34 -1.12
CA ILE A 345 16.23 3.76 -2.46
C ILE A 345 15.43 4.97 -2.92
N LEU A 346 14.09 4.90 -2.86
CA LEU A 346 13.24 6.00 -3.32
C LEU A 346 13.42 7.26 -2.47
N LYS A 347 13.57 7.13 -1.15
CA LYS A 347 13.84 8.24 -0.23
C LYS A 347 15.18 8.92 -0.49
N SER A 348 16.18 8.18 -0.97
CA SER A 348 17.52 8.73 -1.26
C SER A 348 17.54 9.77 -2.37
N TYR A 349 16.49 9.85 -3.19
CA TYR A 349 16.35 10.89 -4.22
C TYR A 349 15.86 12.23 -3.67
N HIS A 350 15.31 12.29 -2.46
CA HIS A 350 14.83 13.51 -1.78
C HIS A 350 13.80 14.35 -2.57
N ILE A 351 12.95 13.69 -3.34
CA ILE A 351 11.91 14.30 -4.18
C ILE A 351 10.49 13.86 -3.81
N GLY A 352 10.32 13.18 -2.66
CA GLY A 352 9.03 12.66 -2.23
C GLY A 352 8.56 11.42 -2.99
N LEU A 353 9.45 10.75 -3.74
CA LEU A 353 9.11 9.56 -4.50
C LEU A 353 8.80 8.35 -3.58
N GLU A 354 9.32 8.34 -2.36
CA GLU A 354 9.00 7.36 -1.32
C GLU A 354 7.53 7.37 -0.90
N ASP A 355 6.78 8.41 -1.26
CA ASP A 355 5.35 8.51 -0.95
C ASP A 355 4.49 7.48 -1.69
N ILE A 356 4.98 6.93 -2.82
CA ILE A 356 4.31 5.84 -3.55
C ILE A 356 4.36 4.51 -2.79
N VAL A 357 5.28 4.35 -1.83
CA VAL A 357 5.33 3.15 -0.98
C VAL A 357 4.17 3.20 0.02
N GLY A 358 3.30 2.21 -0.04
CA GLY A 358 2.06 2.15 0.71
C GLY A 358 2.23 1.88 2.20
N LEU A 359 2.90 2.76 2.96
CA LEU A 359 3.13 2.64 4.41
C LEU A 359 1.95 3.06 5.30
N GLY A 360 0.76 3.25 4.71
CA GLY A 360 -0.47 3.60 5.44
C GLY A 360 -0.71 5.10 5.61
N TRP A 361 -1.65 5.47 6.48
CA TRP A 361 -2.10 6.86 6.63
C TRP A 361 -0.99 7.78 7.11
N LYS A 362 -0.80 8.91 6.42
CA LYS A 362 0.33 9.84 6.59
C LYS A 362 0.49 10.40 8.01
N TRP A 363 -0.57 10.55 8.79
CA TRP A 363 -0.52 11.23 10.09
C TRP A 363 -0.40 10.30 11.32
N VAL A 364 -0.72 8.99 11.22
CA VAL A 364 -0.59 8.04 12.36
C VAL A 364 0.20 6.80 11.98
N ILE A 365 -0.22 6.10 10.91
CA ILE A 365 0.31 4.77 10.57
C ILE A 365 1.71 4.89 9.97
N ARG A 366 1.86 5.79 8.99
CA ARG A 366 3.13 6.01 8.29
C ARG A 366 4.26 6.41 9.24
N PRO A 367 4.11 7.36 10.19
CA PRO A 367 5.18 7.66 11.15
C PRO A 367 5.61 6.47 11.99
N ILE A 368 4.68 5.61 12.42
CA ILE A 368 5.01 4.39 13.16
C ILE A 368 5.80 3.42 12.27
N ALA A 369 5.36 3.24 11.03
CA ALA A 369 6.03 2.37 10.06
C ALA A 369 7.44 2.90 9.72
N GLU A 370 7.54 4.18 9.38
CA GLU A 370 8.76 4.82 8.84
C GLU A 370 9.82 5.07 9.91
N TYR A 371 9.44 5.60 11.10
CA TYR A 371 10.41 6.03 12.11
C TYR A 371 10.64 5.01 13.22
N VAL A 372 9.77 4.00 13.36
CA VAL A 372 9.90 3.00 14.42
C VAL A 372 10.14 1.62 13.84
N MET A 373 9.26 1.15 12.95
CA MET A 373 9.28 -0.25 12.54
C MET A 373 10.36 -0.56 11.50
N LEU A 374 10.43 0.19 10.39
CA LEU A 374 11.45 -0.04 9.37
C LEU A 374 12.86 0.04 9.94
N PRO A 375 13.25 1.10 10.72
CA PRO A 375 14.57 1.13 11.33
C PRO A 375 14.83 -0.02 12.31
N ALA A 376 13.82 -0.46 13.06
CA ALA A 376 13.96 -1.60 13.96
C ALA A 376 14.17 -2.92 13.19
N PHE A 377 13.44 -3.13 12.08
CA PHE A 377 13.63 -4.28 11.20
C PHE A 377 15.04 -4.29 10.59
N GLU A 378 15.50 -3.16 10.05
CA GLU A 378 16.82 -3.01 9.46
C GLU A 378 17.94 -3.22 10.49
N PHE A 379 17.78 -2.65 11.67
CA PHE A 379 18.74 -2.83 12.77
C PHE A 379 18.86 -4.30 13.16
N ILE A 380 17.75 -5.04 13.34
CA ILE A 380 17.79 -6.46 13.67
C ILE A 380 18.36 -7.26 12.49
N HIS A 381 17.98 -6.91 11.25
CA HIS A 381 18.44 -7.59 10.04
C HIS A 381 19.95 -7.43 9.82
N SER A 382 20.55 -6.33 10.24
CA SER A 382 22.01 -6.14 10.15
C SER A 382 22.83 -7.19 10.91
N PHE A 383 22.23 -7.85 11.92
CA PHE A 383 22.83 -8.94 12.68
C PHE A 383 22.32 -10.33 12.27
N ILE A 384 21.10 -10.41 11.75
CA ILE A 384 20.39 -11.66 11.47
C ILE A 384 19.80 -11.62 10.06
N PRO A 385 20.40 -12.32 9.09
CA PRO A 385 20.02 -12.22 7.69
C PRO A 385 18.65 -12.84 7.35
N ASN A 386 18.05 -13.64 8.24
CA ASN A 386 16.74 -14.26 8.02
C ASN A 386 15.59 -13.39 8.53
N TYR A 387 14.76 -12.89 7.61
CA TYR A 387 13.63 -11.99 7.95
C TYR A 387 12.57 -12.63 8.86
N GLY A 388 12.35 -13.94 8.79
CA GLY A 388 11.46 -14.63 9.71
C GLY A 388 11.93 -14.54 11.16
N LEU A 389 13.25 -14.72 11.39
CA LEU A 389 13.85 -14.50 12.71
C LEU A 389 13.80 -13.03 13.13
N VAL A 390 14.01 -12.11 12.20
CA VAL A 390 13.84 -10.66 12.47
C VAL A 390 12.44 -10.37 13.01
N ILE A 391 11.39 -10.94 12.39
CA ILE A 391 10.01 -10.79 12.84
C ILE A 391 9.80 -11.39 14.23
N VAL A 392 10.34 -12.56 14.51
CA VAL A 392 10.25 -13.21 15.83
C VAL A 392 10.89 -12.33 16.91
N ILE A 393 12.12 -11.85 16.67
CA ILE A 393 12.84 -10.99 17.63
C ILE A 393 12.14 -9.66 17.81
N PHE A 394 11.67 -9.03 16.72
CA PHE A 394 10.88 -7.82 16.76
C PHE A 394 9.60 -8.01 17.61
N SER A 395 8.91 -9.15 17.43
CA SER A 395 7.71 -9.49 18.21
C SER A 395 8.02 -9.57 19.73
N ILE A 396 9.16 -10.15 20.08
CA ILE A 396 9.62 -10.24 21.47
C ILE A 396 9.92 -8.84 22.04
N ILE A 397 10.68 -8.03 21.30
CA ILE A 397 11.03 -6.66 21.72
C ILE A 397 9.76 -5.82 21.91
N LEU A 398 8.85 -5.84 20.94
CA LEU A 398 7.60 -5.10 21.00
C LEU A 398 6.73 -5.58 22.19
N LYS A 399 6.69 -6.90 22.43
CA LYS A 399 5.98 -7.47 23.59
C LYS A 399 6.57 -7.01 24.91
N LEU A 400 7.89 -6.91 25.02
CA LEU A 400 8.58 -6.39 26.20
C LEU A 400 8.28 -4.90 26.42
N LEU A 401 8.29 -4.09 25.36
CA LEU A 401 7.93 -2.67 25.42
C LEU A 401 6.48 -2.46 25.88
N LEU A 402 5.55 -3.27 25.37
CA LEU A 402 4.13 -3.20 25.72
C LEU A 402 3.79 -3.94 27.03
N ASN A 403 4.76 -4.62 27.65
CA ASN A 403 4.56 -5.45 28.84
C ASN A 403 3.91 -4.69 30.03
N PRO A 404 4.35 -3.48 30.42
CA PRO A 404 3.75 -2.79 31.58
C PRO A 404 2.25 -2.52 31.36
N LEU A 405 1.88 -2.17 30.12
CA LEU A 405 0.48 -1.91 29.75
C LEU A 405 -0.35 -3.19 29.70
N THR A 406 0.18 -4.24 29.08
CA THR A 406 -0.52 -5.53 28.94
C THR A 406 -0.69 -6.23 30.30
N VAL A 407 0.30 -6.17 31.19
CA VAL A 407 0.20 -6.68 32.56
C VAL A 407 -0.88 -5.93 33.36
N SER A 408 -0.94 -4.60 33.24
CA SER A 408 -1.96 -3.79 33.91
C SER A 408 -3.38 -4.18 33.47
N SER A 409 -3.56 -4.35 32.15
CA SER A 409 -4.83 -4.79 31.56
C SER A 409 -5.22 -6.20 32.00
N MET A 410 -4.29 -7.16 31.92
CA MET A 410 -4.53 -8.54 32.39
C MET A 410 -4.89 -8.61 33.88
N LYS A 411 -4.25 -7.79 34.73
CA LYS A 411 -4.62 -7.65 36.13
C LYS A 411 -6.03 -7.09 36.32
N SER A 412 -6.42 -6.09 35.52
CA SER A 412 -7.77 -5.51 35.53
C SER A 412 -8.82 -6.54 35.13
N MET A 413 -8.60 -7.29 34.05
CA MET A 413 -9.47 -8.38 33.62
C MET A 413 -9.61 -9.46 34.69
N ARG A 414 -8.52 -9.84 35.33
CA ARG A 414 -8.52 -10.85 36.40
C ARG A 414 -9.28 -10.39 37.66
N LYS A 415 -9.18 -9.10 38.01
CA LYS A 415 -10.00 -8.52 39.10
C LYS A 415 -11.50 -8.55 38.75
N MET A 416 -11.85 -8.28 37.47
CA MET A 416 -13.24 -8.40 37.01
C MET A 416 -13.76 -9.85 37.14
N GLN A 417 -12.92 -10.85 36.79
CA GLN A 417 -13.26 -12.26 36.98
C GLN A 417 -13.50 -12.63 38.46
N ALA A 418 -12.70 -12.06 39.37
CA ALA A 418 -12.86 -12.30 40.80
C ALA A 418 -14.16 -11.71 41.36
N LEU A 419 -14.74 -10.68 40.71
CA LEU A 419 -16.04 -10.10 41.09
C LEU A 419 -17.24 -10.84 40.48
N GLN A 420 -17.01 -11.85 39.62
CA GLN A 420 -18.09 -12.55 38.93
C GLN A 420 -19.17 -13.11 39.84
N PRO A 421 -18.87 -13.81 40.98
CA PRO A 421 -19.91 -14.30 41.87
C PRO A 421 -20.79 -13.16 42.44
N MET A 422 -20.19 -12.02 42.84
CA MET A 422 -20.95 -10.86 43.34
C MET A 422 -21.81 -10.22 42.21
N MET A 423 -21.33 -10.27 40.97
CA MET A 423 -22.10 -9.80 39.83
C MET A 423 -23.29 -10.71 39.53
N GLU A 424 -23.17 -12.02 39.76
CA GLU A 424 -24.25 -12.97 39.61
C GLU A 424 -25.35 -12.74 40.66
N GLU A 425 -24.98 -12.50 41.93
CA GLU A 425 -25.91 -12.10 42.97
C GLU A 425 -26.67 -10.80 42.62
N ILE A 426 -25.96 -9.79 42.11
CA ILE A 426 -26.61 -8.55 41.65
C ILE A 426 -27.57 -8.81 40.49
N LYS A 427 -27.20 -9.67 39.56
CA LYS A 427 -28.05 -10.05 38.41
C LYS A 427 -29.29 -10.79 38.84
N GLU A 428 -29.19 -11.67 39.84
CA GLU A 428 -30.37 -12.36 40.38
C GLU A 428 -31.29 -11.41 41.16
N LYS A 429 -30.69 -10.51 41.94
CA LYS A 429 -31.44 -9.53 42.76
C LYS A 429 -32.22 -8.52 41.91
N TYR A 430 -31.71 -8.14 40.74
CA TYR A 430 -32.29 -7.09 39.90
C TYR A 430 -32.72 -7.64 38.53
N LYS A 431 -33.19 -8.89 38.44
CA LYS A 431 -33.58 -9.56 37.17
C LYS A 431 -34.54 -8.74 36.30
N GLU A 432 -35.49 -8.05 36.95
CA GLU A 432 -36.56 -7.31 36.29
C GLU A 432 -36.23 -5.84 36.07
N ASP A 433 -35.16 -5.31 36.65
CA ASP A 433 -34.75 -3.91 36.54
C ASP A 433 -33.32 -3.78 36.01
N GLN A 434 -33.24 -3.76 34.69
CA GLN A 434 -31.95 -3.67 33.97
C GLN A 434 -31.16 -2.40 34.34
N GLN A 435 -31.85 -1.31 34.67
CA GLN A 435 -31.21 -0.04 35.02
C GLN A 435 -30.56 -0.10 36.40
N LYS A 436 -31.28 -0.61 37.38
CA LYS A 436 -30.72 -0.80 38.75
C LYS A 436 -29.60 -1.85 38.74
N MET A 437 -29.75 -2.91 37.95
CA MET A 437 -28.71 -3.93 37.78
C MET A 437 -27.40 -3.30 37.26
N ASN A 438 -27.47 -2.53 36.17
CA ASN A 438 -26.29 -1.87 35.60
C ASN A 438 -25.65 -0.87 36.58
N GLN A 439 -26.48 -0.11 37.32
CA GLN A 439 -26.00 0.82 38.33
C GLN A 439 -25.31 0.11 39.52
N ALA A 440 -25.85 -1.02 39.96
CA ALA A 440 -25.25 -1.82 41.03
C ALA A 440 -23.91 -2.43 40.60
N ILE A 441 -23.81 -2.93 39.36
CA ILE A 441 -22.56 -3.45 38.79
C ILE A 441 -21.51 -2.32 38.67
N MET A 442 -21.89 -1.13 38.20
CA MET A 442 -20.97 0.02 38.16
C MET A 442 -20.51 0.47 39.54
N ASN A 443 -21.38 0.41 40.53
CA ASN A 443 -21.02 0.70 41.93
C ASN A 443 -20.05 -0.34 42.49
N LEU A 444 -20.26 -1.63 42.17
CA LEU A 444 -19.34 -2.71 42.51
C LEU A 444 -17.93 -2.47 41.91
N TYR A 445 -17.83 -2.09 40.63
CA TYR A 445 -16.55 -1.75 40.01
C TYR A 445 -15.88 -0.55 40.68
N LYS A 446 -16.65 0.49 41.09
CA LYS A 446 -16.12 1.65 41.79
C LYS A 446 -15.61 1.28 43.20
N GLU A 447 -16.35 0.42 43.93
CA GLU A 447 -15.97 -0.06 45.27
C GLU A 447 -14.62 -0.77 45.25
N TYR A 448 -14.36 -1.59 44.24
CA TYR A 448 -13.10 -2.34 44.08
C TYR A 448 -12.04 -1.62 43.22
N LYS A 449 -12.28 -0.35 42.82
CA LYS A 449 -11.40 0.46 41.96
C LYS A 449 -10.99 -0.26 40.69
N ILE A 450 -11.94 -0.91 40.04
CA ILE A 450 -11.75 -1.61 38.79
C ILE A 450 -12.28 -0.72 37.64
N ASN A 451 -11.40 -0.46 36.67
CA ASN A 451 -11.82 0.18 35.41
C ASN A 451 -12.21 -0.91 34.42
N PRO A 452 -13.49 -1.05 34.02
CA PRO A 452 -13.91 -2.06 33.05
C PRO A 452 -13.26 -1.85 31.66
N MET A 453 -12.94 -0.60 31.30
CA MET A 453 -12.25 -0.31 30.05
C MET A 453 -10.74 -0.59 30.11
N GLY A 454 -10.16 -0.81 31.28
CA GLY A 454 -8.74 -1.12 31.41
C GLY A 454 -8.33 -2.44 30.75
N GLY A 455 -9.29 -3.37 30.59
CA GLY A 455 -9.07 -4.66 29.93
C GLY A 455 -8.86 -4.56 28.42
N CYS A 456 -9.53 -3.64 27.73
CA CYS A 456 -9.46 -3.50 26.27
C CYS A 456 -8.42 -2.47 25.80
N LEU A 457 -7.81 -1.69 26.71
CA LEU A 457 -6.84 -0.64 26.38
C LEU A 457 -5.67 -1.12 25.49
N PRO A 458 -5.05 -2.30 25.73
CA PRO A 458 -3.99 -2.80 24.85
C PRO A 458 -4.44 -3.02 23.42
N MET A 459 -5.69 -3.45 23.21
CA MET A 459 -6.24 -3.70 21.88
C MET A 459 -6.32 -2.40 21.05
N PHE A 460 -6.76 -1.29 21.68
CA PHE A 460 -6.79 0.01 20.99
C PHE A 460 -5.41 0.53 20.64
N LEU A 461 -4.40 0.32 21.50
CA LEU A 461 -3.03 0.69 21.19
C LEU A 461 -2.42 -0.21 20.11
N GLN A 462 -2.86 -1.46 20.02
CA GLN A 462 -2.36 -2.43 19.06
C GLN A 462 -2.89 -2.22 17.64
N LEU A 463 -4.03 -1.53 17.46
CA LEU A 463 -4.60 -1.27 16.14
C LEU A 463 -3.65 -0.46 15.22
N PRO A 464 -3.09 0.69 15.63
CA PRO A 464 -2.12 1.39 14.79
C PRO A 464 -0.88 0.56 14.47
N ILE A 465 -0.42 -0.25 15.43
CA ILE A 465 0.71 -1.16 15.25
C ILE A 465 0.38 -2.26 14.23
N LEU A 466 -0.81 -2.86 14.35
CA LEU A 466 -1.31 -3.85 13.39
C LEU A 466 -1.32 -3.28 11.96
N TYR A 467 -1.89 -2.07 11.79
CA TYR A 467 -1.96 -1.45 10.47
C TYR A 467 -0.59 -1.12 9.89
N ALA A 468 0.33 -0.63 10.72
CA ALA A 468 1.68 -0.33 10.29
C ALA A 468 2.44 -1.61 9.88
N LEU A 469 2.31 -2.69 10.65
CA LEU A 469 2.89 -4.00 10.29
C LEU A 469 2.26 -4.55 9.02
N TRP A 470 0.92 -4.49 8.89
CA TRP A 470 0.25 -4.93 7.68
C TRP A 470 0.72 -4.16 6.44
N ALA A 471 0.84 -2.84 6.54
CA ALA A 471 1.34 -2.00 5.46
C ALA A 471 2.77 -2.40 5.06
N ILE A 472 3.67 -2.57 6.04
CA ILE A 472 5.05 -3.00 5.78
C ILE A 472 5.09 -4.39 5.15
N PHE A 473 4.40 -5.38 5.71
CA PHE A 473 4.46 -6.76 5.21
C PHE A 473 3.85 -6.91 3.82
N ARG A 474 2.91 -6.04 3.45
CA ARG A 474 2.28 -6.06 2.13
C ARG A 474 3.11 -5.37 1.05
N SER A 475 3.78 -4.25 1.37
CA SER A 475 4.41 -3.36 0.38
C SER A 475 5.94 -3.41 0.37
N ASN A 476 6.58 -3.97 1.39
CA ASN A 476 8.04 -3.97 1.46
C ASN A 476 8.65 -5.09 0.61
N ILE A 477 9.36 -4.68 -0.44
CA ILE A 477 10.01 -5.59 -1.39
C ILE A 477 11.04 -6.53 -0.76
N VAL A 478 11.68 -6.14 0.35
CA VAL A 478 12.69 -6.99 1.02
C VAL A 478 12.10 -8.25 1.66
N LEU A 479 10.79 -8.26 1.92
CA LEU A 479 10.07 -9.43 2.45
C LEU A 479 9.56 -10.36 1.34
N ARG A 480 9.56 -9.89 0.10
CA ARG A 480 9.15 -10.65 -1.07
C ARG A 480 10.11 -11.81 -1.30
N GLN A 481 9.58 -13.02 -1.43
CA GLN A 481 10.34 -14.27 -1.59
C GLN A 481 11.36 -14.53 -0.47
N SER A 482 11.18 -13.91 0.71
CA SER A 482 11.98 -14.23 1.90
C SER A 482 11.41 -15.46 2.57
N ASP A 483 12.18 -16.56 2.56
CA ASP A 483 11.82 -17.79 3.22
C ASP A 483 12.10 -17.75 4.74
N PHE A 484 11.43 -18.62 5.50
CA PHE A 484 11.66 -18.76 6.92
C PHE A 484 11.98 -20.22 7.27
N ILE A 485 11.01 -20.97 7.75
CA ILE A 485 11.17 -22.38 8.13
C ILE A 485 10.04 -23.23 7.56
N TRP A 486 10.29 -24.53 7.36
CA TRP A 486 9.35 -25.56 6.91
C TRP A 486 8.63 -25.17 5.61
N TRP A 487 7.31 -24.94 5.68
CA TRP A 487 6.47 -24.60 4.53
C TRP A 487 6.41 -23.09 4.23
N ILE A 488 6.95 -22.21 5.08
CA ILE A 488 6.93 -20.77 4.91
C ILE A 488 8.05 -20.37 3.94
N LYS A 489 7.71 -20.18 2.66
CA LYS A 489 8.65 -19.87 1.57
C LYS A 489 8.68 -18.40 1.20
N ASP A 490 7.65 -17.65 1.59
CA ASP A 490 7.54 -16.22 1.30
C ASP A 490 6.75 -15.55 2.43
N LEU A 491 7.37 -14.57 3.07
CA LEU A 491 6.77 -13.83 4.20
C LEU A 491 5.79 -12.76 3.74
N SER A 492 5.78 -12.39 2.46
CA SER A 492 4.96 -11.31 1.90
C SER A 492 3.60 -11.77 1.35
N ILE A 493 3.40 -13.08 1.24
CA ILE A 493 2.15 -13.72 0.79
C ILE A 493 1.61 -14.68 1.86
N PRO A 494 0.35 -15.17 1.75
CA PRO A 494 -0.17 -16.20 2.66
C PRO A 494 0.61 -17.51 2.55
N ASP A 495 0.93 -18.11 3.70
CA ASP A 495 1.62 -19.41 3.82
C ASP A 495 0.67 -20.59 3.61
N THR A 496 0.32 -20.85 2.36
CA THR A 496 -0.68 -21.86 1.99
C THR A 496 -0.21 -23.28 2.25
N ILE A 497 -0.86 -23.97 3.19
CA ILE A 497 -0.63 -25.42 3.47
C ILE A 497 -1.60 -26.33 2.70
N LEU A 498 -2.77 -25.81 2.32
CA LEU A 498 -3.79 -26.54 1.58
C LEU A 498 -4.51 -25.60 0.61
N ARG A 499 -4.60 -25.96 -0.67
CA ARG A 499 -5.45 -25.28 -1.66
C ARG A 499 -6.76 -26.03 -1.79
N LEU A 500 -7.87 -25.31 -1.70
CA LEU A 500 -9.21 -25.88 -1.87
C LEU A 500 -9.57 -25.89 -3.36
N PRO A 501 -10.24 -26.96 -3.85
CA PRO A 501 -10.69 -27.04 -5.24
C PRO A 501 -11.88 -26.12 -5.56
N PHE A 502 -12.41 -25.44 -4.58
CA PHE A 502 -13.50 -24.48 -4.67
C PHE A 502 -13.23 -23.25 -3.80
N THR A 503 -13.88 -22.14 -4.13
CA THR A 503 -13.86 -20.94 -3.29
C THR A 503 -15.06 -20.96 -2.36
N ILE A 504 -14.85 -20.84 -1.04
CA ILE A 504 -15.91 -20.78 -0.05
C ILE A 504 -16.72 -19.49 -0.30
N PRO A 505 -18.03 -19.59 -0.63
CA PRO A 505 -18.89 -18.42 -0.82
C PRO A 505 -18.89 -17.54 0.44
N ILE A 506 -19.17 -16.24 0.30
CA ILE A 506 -19.21 -15.25 1.40
C ILE A 506 -17.81 -14.83 1.87
N VAL A 507 -16.90 -15.78 2.12
CA VAL A 507 -15.58 -15.53 2.69
C VAL A 507 -14.51 -15.33 1.61
N GLY A 508 -14.75 -15.88 0.41
CA GLY A 508 -13.83 -15.82 -0.71
C GLY A 508 -12.53 -16.63 -0.49
N MET A 509 -12.57 -17.62 0.41
CA MET A 509 -11.40 -18.42 0.80
C MET A 509 -11.27 -19.64 -0.12
N ASN A 510 -10.14 -19.77 -0.80
CA ASN A 510 -9.77 -20.90 -1.67
C ASN A 510 -8.50 -21.63 -1.20
N GLN A 511 -7.96 -21.24 -0.04
CA GLN A 511 -6.74 -21.79 0.52
C GLN A 511 -6.77 -21.73 2.05
N VAL A 512 -5.90 -22.50 2.70
CA VAL A 512 -5.70 -22.50 4.14
C VAL A 512 -4.27 -22.10 4.45
N SER A 513 -4.09 -21.00 5.18
CA SER A 513 -2.81 -20.57 5.73
C SER A 513 -2.54 -21.28 7.05
N GLY A 514 -1.36 -21.89 7.16
CA GLY A 514 -0.93 -22.61 8.37
C GLY A 514 -0.69 -21.68 9.55
N LEU A 515 -0.03 -20.55 9.33
CA LEU A 515 0.21 -19.57 10.39
C LEU A 515 -1.07 -18.89 10.86
N ALA A 516 -2.02 -18.58 9.96
CA ALA A 516 -3.32 -18.04 10.37
C ALA A 516 -4.09 -19.03 11.26
N LEU A 517 -4.02 -20.34 10.93
CA LEU A 517 -4.61 -21.39 11.75
C LEU A 517 -3.93 -21.49 13.13
N LEU A 518 -2.59 -21.51 13.18
CA LEU A 518 -1.84 -21.52 14.43
C LEU A 518 -2.08 -20.28 15.28
N MET A 519 -2.19 -19.10 14.64
CA MET A 519 -2.57 -17.86 15.30
C MET A 519 -3.98 -17.98 15.95
N ALA A 520 -4.96 -18.51 15.23
CA ALA A 520 -6.31 -18.70 15.75
C ALA A 520 -6.35 -19.70 16.92
N ILE A 521 -5.62 -20.80 16.84
CA ILE A 521 -5.49 -21.76 17.93
C ILE A 521 -4.88 -21.09 19.17
N THR A 522 -3.78 -20.37 19.03
CA THR A 522 -3.15 -19.66 20.14
C THR A 522 -4.06 -18.58 20.71
N MET A 523 -4.81 -17.85 19.87
CA MET A 523 -5.81 -16.88 20.30
C MET A 523 -6.95 -17.53 21.10
N PHE A 524 -7.44 -18.68 20.65
CA PHE A 524 -8.45 -19.45 21.37
C PHE A 524 -7.94 -19.87 22.76
N ILE A 525 -6.72 -20.41 22.86
CA ILE A 525 -6.12 -20.79 24.14
C ILE A 525 -6.00 -19.55 25.05
N GLN A 526 -5.51 -18.44 24.54
CA GLN A 526 -5.36 -17.20 25.30
C GLN A 526 -6.72 -16.67 25.80
N GLN A 527 -7.76 -16.67 24.96
CA GLN A 527 -9.09 -16.21 25.36
C GLN A 527 -9.72 -17.12 26.41
N LYS A 528 -9.61 -18.46 26.26
CA LYS A 528 -10.09 -19.43 27.23
C LYS A 528 -9.43 -19.26 28.61
N MET A 529 -8.15 -18.84 28.64
CA MET A 529 -7.43 -18.52 29.88
C MET A 529 -7.86 -17.18 30.51
N SER A 530 -8.35 -16.25 29.69
CA SER A 530 -8.63 -14.86 30.06
C SER A 530 -10.11 -14.59 30.35
N VAL A 531 -11.04 -15.35 29.79
CA VAL A 531 -12.49 -15.13 29.87
C VAL A 531 -13.16 -16.32 30.58
N LYS A 532 -13.86 -16.05 31.68
CA LYS A 532 -14.62 -17.05 32.46
C LYS A 532 -16.13 -16.79 32.47
N ASP A 533 -16.57 -15.61 32.01
CA ASP A 533 -17.99 -15.25 32.00
C ASP A 533 -18.75 -16.07 30.94
N PRO A 534 -19.80 -16.84 31.34
CA PRO A 534 -20.61 -17.64 30.39
C PRO A 534 -21.23 -16.81 29.28
N ARG A 535 -21.51 -15.52 29.47
CA ARG A 535 -22.09 -14.64 28.45
C ARG A 535 -21.07 -14.28 27.37
N GLN A 536 -19.80 -14.36 27.66
CA GLN A 536 -18.72 -14.10 26.73
C GLN A 536 -18.22 -15.37 26.05
N GLN A 537 -18.80 -16.53 26.33
CA GLN A 537 -18.40 -17.82 25.71
C GLN A 537 -18.49 -17.77 24.19
N PHE A 538 -19.53 -17.13 23.65
CA PHE A 538 -19.64 -16.95 22.21
C PHE A 538 -18.38 -16.29 21.62
N MET A 539 -17.83 -15.28 22.29
CA MET A 539 -16.61 -14.60 21.82
C MET A 539 -15.37 -15.49 21.85
N ILE A 540 -15.29 -16.43 22.83
CA ILE A 540 -14.15 -17.36 22.94
C ILE A 540 -14.06 -18.25 21.68
N TYR A 541 -15.18 -18.64 21.12
CA TYR A 541 -15.22 -19.51 19.93
C TYR A 541 -15.31 -18.72 18.63
N PHE A 542 -16.14 -17.69 18.58
CA PHE A 542 -16.39 -16.91 17.38
C PHE A 542 -15.18 -16.07 16.93
N MET A 543 -14.54 -15.37 17.87
CA MET A 543 -13.42 -14.45 17.52
C MET A 543 -12.22 -15.19 16.88
N PRO A 544 -11.70 -16.31 17.42
CA PRO A 544 -10.60 -17.02 16.77
C PRO A 544 -10.94 -17.52 15.37
N VAL A 545 -12.17 -18.02 15.15
CA VAL A 545 -12.61 -18.48 13.82
C VAL A 545 -12.72 -17.28 12.87
N MET A 546 -13.32 -16.18 13.31
CA MET A 546 -13.43 -14.96 12.52
C MET A 546 -12.03 -14.43 12.12
N PHE A 547 -11.09 -14.38 13.08
CA PHE A 547 -9.73 -13.94 12.80
C PHE A 547 -8.98 -14.92 11.89
N TRP A 548 -9.17 -16.23 12.04
CA TRP A 548 -8.60 -17.21 11.12
C TRP A 548 -9.04 -16.94 9.67
N VAL A 549 -10.33 -16.77 9.46
CA VAL A 549 -10.89 -16.48 8.14
C VAL A 549 -10.34 -15.17 7.58
N LEU A 550 -10.29 -14.11 8.40
CA LEU A 550 -9.80 -12.79 7.99
C LEU A 550 -8.31 -12.80 7.65
N PHE A 551 -7.50 -13.41 8.50
CA PHE A 551 -6.05 -13.43 8.37
C PHE A 551 -5.54 -14.51 7.42
N ASN A 552 -6.43 -15.39 6.95
CA ASN A 552 -6.08 -16.46 6.01
C ASN A 552 -5.47 -15.95 4.70
N ASN A 553 -5.85 -14.74 4.27
CA ASN A 553 -5.36 -14.11 3.06
C ASN A 553 -4.29 -13.02 3.32
N PHE A 554 -3.83 -12.90 4.56
CA PHE A 554 -2.81 -11.91 4.93
C PHE A 554 -1.40 -12.48 4.79
N PRO A 555 -0.37 -11.62 4.63
CA PRO A 555 1.02 -12.04 4.57
C PRO A 555 1.44 -12.93 5.73
N ALA A 556 2.21 -13.99 5.42
CA ALA A 556 2.75 -14.93 6.41
C ALA A 556 3.54 -14.23 7.53
N GLY A 557 4.28 -13.18 7.20
CA GLY A 557 5.02 -12.38 8.19
C GLY A 557 4.13 -11.76 9.26
N LEU A 558 2.93 -11.25 8.87
CA LEU A 558 1.97 -10.71 9.83
C LEU A 558 1.38 -11.80 10.73
N ASN A 559 1.03 -12.94 10.15
CA ASN A 559 0.53 -14.10 10.88
C ASN A 559 1.58 -14.64 11.86
N LEU A 560 2.84 -14.68 11.45
CA LEU A 560 3.99 -15.08 12.29
C LEU A 560 4.14 -14.13 13.48
N TYR A 561 4.09 -12.82 13.25
CA TYR A 561 4.12 -11.82 14.32
C TYR A 561 3.02 -12.10 15.36
N TYR A 562 1.77 -12.26 14.92
CA TYR A 562 0.64 -12.51 15.84
C TYR A 562 0.74 -13.85 16.54
N PHE A 563 1.17 -14.89 15.86
CA PHE A 563 1.40 -16.20 16.47
C PHE A 563 2.40 -16.12 17.62
N VAL A 564 3.56 -15.50 17.38
CA VAL A 564 4.60 -15.31 18.42
C VAL A 564 4.09 -14.43 19.55
N PHE A 565 3.42 -13.32 19.23
CA PHE A 565 2.86 -12.40 20.22
C PHE A 565 1.82 -13.09 21.11
N ASN A 566 0.96 -13.96 20.55
CA ASN A 566 -0.01 -14.74 21.30
C ASN A 566 0.66 -15.79 22.19
N LEU A 567 1.68 -16.50 21.69
CA LEU A 567 2.46 -17.46 22.51
C LEU A 567 3.06 -16.79 23.75
N LEU A 568 3.68 -15.62 23.57
CA LEU A 568 4.25 -14.86 24.67
C LEU A 568 3.14 -14.36 25.64
N SER A 569 1.96 -14.02 25.11
CA SER A 569 0.81 -13.61 25.92
C SER A 569 0.24 -14.76 26.74
N ILE A 570 0.19 -15.98 26.18
CA ILE A 570 -0.22 -17.21 26.89
C ILE A 570 0.73 -17.46 28.04
N GLY A 571 2.05 -17.43 27.79
CA GLY A 571 3.06 -17.57 28.85
C GLY A 571 2.86 -16.53 29.97
N GLN A 572 2.71 -15.26 29.61
CA GLN A 572 2.48 -14.18 30.55
C GLN A 572 1.19 -14.38 31.36
N GLN A 573 0.09 -14.77 30.73
CA GLN A 573 -1.19 -15.05 31.38
C GLN A 573 -1.10 -16.24 32.34
N TYR A 574 -0.36 -17.30 31.94
CA TYR A 574 -0.13 -18.47 32.79
C TYR A 574 0.56 -18.09 34.09
N PHE A 575 1.64 -17.29 34.04
CA PHE A 575 2.32 -16.82 35.25
C PHE A 575 1.44 -15.91 36.14
N LEU A 576 0.63 -15.04 35.51
CA LEU A 576 -0.33 -14.22 36.24
C LEU A 576 -1.40 -15.06 36.90
N ASN A 577 -1.90 -16.13 36.26
CA ASN A 577 -2.95 -16.97 36.80
C ASN A 577 -2.51 -17.83 37.99
N LYS A 578 -1.22 -18.02 38.22
CA LYS A 578 -0.70 -18.70 39.41
C LYS A 578 -0.84 -17.90 40.70
N LYS A 579 -1.03 -16.57 40.65
CA LYS A 579 -1.20 -15.75 41.84
C LYS A 579 -2.60 -15.96 42.48
N PRO A 580 -2.75 -16.05 43.81
CA PRO A 580 -4.05 -16.20 44.47
C PRO A 580 -5.00 -15.06 44.09
N MET A 581 -6.28 -15.40 43.85
CA MET A 581 -7.27 -14.42 43.37
C MET A 581 -7.70 -13.46 44.52
N GLU A 582 -7.69 -13.96 45.71
CA GLU A 582 -8.07 -13.20 46.92
C GLU A 582 -7.14 -12.03 47.24
N GLU A 583 -5.84 -12.18 47.00
CA GLU A 583 -4.87 -11.09 47.16
C GLU A 583 -5.08 -9.91 46.21
N MET A 584 -5.87 -10.08 45.14
CA MET A 584 -6.11 -9.06 44.16
C MET A 584 -7.33 -8.18 44.46
N LEU A 585 -8.24 -8.63 45.34
CA LEU A 585 -9.46 -7.92 45.70
C LEU A 585 -9.26 -7.18 47.03
N VAL A 586 -8.81 -5.92 46.97
CA VAL A 586 -8.75 -5.03 48.14
C VAL A 586 -9.79 -3.93 47.97
N LYS A 587 -10.75 -3.82 48.89
CA LYS A 587 -11.73 -2.73 48.89
C LYS A 587 -11.04 -1.37 49.06
N ALA A 588 -11.61 -0.36 48.41
CA ALA A 588 -11.07 1.01 48.49
C ALA A 588 -10.98 1.56 49.89
N THR A 589 -11.90 1.11 50.78
CA THR A 589 -11.98 1.48 52.17
C THR A 589 -10.84 0.90 53.00
N ASP A 590 -10.37 -0.30 52.70
CA ASP A 590 -9.32 -0.97 53.48
C ASP A 590 -7.92 -0.39 53.21
N LYS A 591 -7.66 0.08 51.97
CA LYS A 591 -6.41 0.80 51.67
C LYS A 591 -6.27 2.13 52.42
N LYS A 592 -7.39 2.85 52.71
CA LYS A 592 -7.33 4.07 53.51
C LYS A 592 -7.09 3.80 54.99
N LYS A 593 -7.48 2.63 55.50
CA LYS A 593 -7.20 2.23 56.90
C LYS A 593 -5.75 1.81 57.09
N SER A 594 -5.14 1.13 56.15
CA SER A 594 -3.73 0.69 56.22
C SER A 594 -2.71 1.81 56.04
N GLN A 595 -3.13 2.98 55.52
CA GLN A 595 -2.26 4.16 55.31
C GLN A 595 -2.41 5.26 56.35
N LYS A 596 -3.27 5.10 57.41
CA LYS A 596 -3.24 6.03 58.53
C LYS A 596 -2.01 5.73 59.38
N PRO A 597 -1.06 6.68 59.54
CA PRO A 597 0.06 6.49 60.43
C PRO A 597 -0.51 6.31 61.85
N GLN A 598 -0.07 5.25 62.53
CA GLN A 598 -0.29 5.12 63.97
C GLN A 598 0.30 6.36 64.63
N ARG A 599 -0.59 7.20 65.20
CA ARG A 599 -0.13 8.30 66.05
C ARG A 599 0.67 7.67 67.22
N PRO A 600 1.89 8.11 67.49
CA PRO A 600 2.65 7.64 68.60
C PRO A 600 1.84 7.97 69.91
N SER A 601 1.60 6.95 70.73
CA SER A 601 0.99 7.09 72.01
C SER A 601 1.82 8.08 72.84
N ARG A 602 1.19 9.20 73.24
CA ARG A 602 1.80 10.14 74.21
C ARG A 602 2.15 9.40 75.49
N PRO A 603 3.38 9.53 76.00
CA PRO A 603 3.69 9.01 77.33
C PRO A 603 2.85 9.76 78.39
N VAL A 604 2.19 9.00 79.26
CA VAL A 604 1.48 9.51 80.45
C VAL A 604 2.51 10.10 81.39
N MET A 605 2.54 11.42 81.54
CA MET A 605 3.33 12.09 82.55
C MET A 605 2.73 11.76 83.96
N GLY A 606 3.49 10.98 84.73
CA GLY A 606 3.19 10.72 86.14
C GLY A 606 3.28 11.99 86.95
N ASN A 607 2.25 12.23 87.76
CA ASN A 607 2.11 13.30 88.71
C ASN A 607 3.17 13.13 89.81
N ARG A 608 4.17 14.01 89.92
CA ARG A 608 5.05 14.14 91.06
C ARG A 608 4.51 15.24 91.99
N SER A 609 3.92 14.80 93.07
CA SER A 609 3.53 15.63 94.15
C SER A 609 4.76 16.32 94.80
N MET A 610 4.74 17.64 94.88
CA MET A 610 5.62 18.41 95.78
C MET A 610 5.33 18.09 97.19
N ARG A 611 6.36 17.72 97.97
CA ARG A 611 6.39 17.93 99.45
C ARG A 611 7.52 18.95 99.71
N ARG A 612 7.13 19.98 100.47
CA ARG A 612 7.95 21.00 101.11
C ARG A 612 8.79 20.39 102.24
N SER A 613 9.98 20.80 102.36
CA SER A 613 10.63 21.39 103.53
C SER A 613 11.98 22.02 103.12
#